data_0c5785e05fec050e5c5717f9328a8e86
#
_entry.id   0c5785e05fec050e5c5717f9328a8e86
#
_cell.length_a   1.000
_cell.length_b   1.000
_cell.length_c   1.000
_cell.angle_alpha   90.00
_cell.angle_beta   90.00
_cell.angle_gamma   90.00
#
_symmetry.space_group_name_H-M   'P 1'
#
loop_
_entity.id
_entity.type
_entity.pdbx_description
1 polymer ?
#
loop_
_entity_poly.entity_id
_entity_poly.type
_entity_poly.pdbx_seq_one_letter_code
_entity_poly.pdbx_strand_id
1 'polypeptide(L)'
;ERKDIEGINYYFRSKIYFKDGCIATAEGAIDREMDRYAKIVGTKGEIMIPNYNRIIDYTIHWNDGTTETKSYPFKGNDMTMQIQDFIDDVKNGKVQSEKHCLVDTKKILEISEMISA
;
A
#
# COMPACT_ATOMS: atom_id res chain seq x y z
N GLU A 1 16.07 -10.22 0.28
CA GLU A 1 17.37 -9.52 0.40
C GLU A 1 17.21 -8.30 1.30
N ARG A 2 18.12 -8.13 2.21
CA ARG A 2 18.18 -6.98 3.13
C ARG A 2 19.63 -6.48 3.20
N LYS A 3 19.83 -5.19 3.32
CA LYS A 3 21.14 -4.55 3.50
C LYS A 3 21.07 -3.56 4.66
N ASP A 4 21.94 -3.77 5.63
CA ASP A 4 22.01 -2.97 6.86
C ASP A 4 23.36 -2.29 7.00
N ILE A 5 23.36 -1.08 7.58
CA ILE A 5 24.55 -0.39 8.08
C ILE A 5 24.28 -0.04 9.53
N GLU A 6 25.14 -0.49 10.45
CA GLU A 6 25.02 -0.24 11.90
C GLU A 6 23.64 -0.59 12.48
N GLY A 7 23.01 -1.66 11.97
CA GLY A 7 21.67 -2.08 12.39
C GLY A 7 20.51 -1.30 11.76
N ILE A 8 20.80 -0.35 10.89
CA ILE A 8 19.77 0.39 10.13
C ILE A 8 19.58 -0.29 8.79
N ASN A 9 18.36 -0.76 8.54
CA ASN A 9 17.98 -1.30 7.25
C ASN A 9 17.86 -0.17 6.23
N TYR A 10 18.78 -0.09 5.27
CA TYR A 10 18.76 0.94 4.23
C TYR A 10 18.22 0.45 2.87
N TYR A 11 18.10 -0.85 2.70
CA TYR A 11 17.51 -1.46 1.51
C TYR A 11 16.87 -2.82 1.86
N PHE A 12 15.70 -3.07 1.32
CA PHE A 12 15.11 -4.40 1.34
C PHE A 12 14.42 -4.74 0.01
N ARG A 13 14.37 -6.03 -0.28
CA ARG A 13 13.54 -6.62 -1.32
C ARG A 13 12.97 -7.93 -0.81
N SER A 14 11.65 -8.02 -0.78
CA SER A 14 10.93 -9.18 -0.24
C SER A 14 9.96 -9.74 -1.26
N LYS A 15 9.75 -11.04 -1.20
CA LYS A 15 8.75 -11.76 -1.97
C LYS A 15 7.86 -12.53 -1.00
N ILE A 16 6.58 -12.24 -1.04
CA ILE A 16 5.58 -12.78 -0.10
C ILE A 16 4.67 -13.70 -0.90
N TYR A 17 4.54 -14.95 -0.43
CA TYR A 17 3.69 -15.97 -1.04
C TYR A 17 2.44 -16.14 -0.19
N PHE A 18 1.28 -15.92 -0.77
CA PHE A 18 -0.01 -16.10 -0.12
C PHE A 18 -0.56 -17.51 -0.36
N LYS A 19 -1.43 -17.97 0.54
CA LYS A 19 -2.01 -19.33 0.49
C LYS A 19 -2.89 -19.57 -0.74
N ASP A 20 -3.47 -18.52 -1.31
CA ASP A 20 -4.29 -18.55 -2.52
C ASP A 20 -3.47 -18.57 -3.82
N GLY A 21 -2.13 -18.58 -3.71
CA GLY A 21 -1.20 -18.57 -4.84
C GLY A 21 -0.82 -17.17 -5.32
N CYS A 22 -1.38 -16.11 -4.74
CA CYS A 22 -0.92 -14.75 -5.03
C CYS A 22 0.51 -14.53 -4.57
N ILE A 23 1.24 -13.68 -5.28
CA ILE A 23 2.61 -13.31 -4.95
C ILE A 23 2.70 -11.80 -4.91
N ALA A 24 3.20 -11.25 -3.80
CA ALA A 24 3.55 -9.84 -3.70
C ALA A 24 5.08 -9.68 -3.66
N THR A 25 5.57 -8.63 -4.30
CA THR A 25 6.96 -8.19 -4.19
C THR A 25 6.96 -6.77 -3.62
N ALA A 26 7.77 -6.55 -2.59
CA ALA A 26 7.99 -5.24 -2.01
C ALA A 26 9.47 -4.91 -2.05
N GLU A 27 9.80 -3.69 -2.43
CA GLU A 27 11.16 -3.19 -2.49
C GLU A 27 11.19 -1.76 -1.95
N GLY A 28 12.19 -1.44 -1.15
CA GLY A 28 12.38 -0.11 -0.60
C GLY A 28 13.83 0.19 -0.30
N ALA A 29 14.20 1.46 -0.42
CA ALA A 29 15.54 1.96 -0.12
C ALA A 29 15.46 3.37 0.48
N ILE A 30 16.44 3.72 1.31
CA ILE A 30 16.65 5.07 1.84
C ILE A 30 17.96 5.69 1.32
N ASP A 31 18.80 4.90 0.66
CA ASP A 31 20.11 5.30 0.13
C ASP A 31 20.05 5.76 -1.33
N ARG A 32 18.89 5.68 -1.95
CA ARG A 32 18.67 6.03 -3.38
C ARG A 32 17.22 6.43 -3.64
N GLU A 33 17.01 7.17 -4.73
CA GLU A 33 15.66 7.38 -5.26
C GLU A 33 15.15 6.12 -5.97
N MET A 34 13.87 5.82 -5.77
CA MET A 34 13.17 4.72 -6.41
C MET A 34 11.81 5.20 -6.92
N ASP A 35 11.35 4.60 -8.01
CA ASP A 35 10.01 4.83 -8.50
C ASP A 35 8.96 4.40 -7.47
N ARG A 36 8.00 5.29 -7.21
CA ARG A 36 6.93 5.06 -6.22
C ARG A 36 5.67 4.62 -6.92
N TYR A 37 5.60 3.37 -7.30
CA TYR A 37 4.40 2.80 -7.90
C TYR A 37 4.00 1.48 -7.23
N ALA A 38 2.72 1.14 -7.35
CA ALA A 38 2.23 -0.21 -7.12
C ALA A 38 1.61 -0.75 -8.41
N LYS A 39 1.82 -2.03 -8.67
CA LYS A 39 1.27 -2.73 -9.82
C LYS A 39 0.56 -3.99 -9.36
N ILE A 40 -0.70 -4.15 -9.79
CA ILE A 40 -1.48 -5.35 -9.52
C ILE A 40 -1.69 -6.06 -10.86
N VAL A 41 -1.24 -7.30 -10.97
CA VAL A 41 -1.39 -8.10 -12.19
C VAL A 41 -2.44 -9.17 -11.96
N GLY A 42 -3.49 -9.16 -12.78
CA GLY A 42 -4.58 -10.12 -12.77
C GLY A 42 -4.67 -10.90 -14.08
N THR A 43 -5.62 -11.82 -14.15
CA THR A 43 -5.84 -12.66 -15.33
C THR A 43 -6.47 -11.91 -16.51
N LYS A 44 -7.09 -10.76 -16.27
CA LYS A 44 -7.79 -9.94 -17.29
C LYS A 44 -7.05 -8.67 -17.68
N GLY A 45 -5.96 -8.34 -16.99
CA GLY A 45 -5.20 -7.12 -17.20
C GLY A 45 -4.37 -6.75 -15.99
N GLU A 46 -3.85 -5.53 -15.98
CA GLU A 46 -3.07 -5.00 -14.88
C GLU A 46 -3.55 -3.62 -14.45
N ILE A 47 -3.34 -3.30 -13.17
CA ILE A 47 -3.61 -1.98 -12.61
C ILE A 47 -2.27 -1.34 -12.25
N MET A 48 -2.03 -0.15 -12.76
CA MET A 48 -0.88 0.69 -12.42
C MET A 48 -1.34 1.82 -11.51
N ILE A 49 -0.69 1.94 -10.36
CA ILE A 49 -0.99 2.95 -9.33
C ILE A 49 0.28 3.80 -9.15
N PRO A 50 0.37 4.98 -9.76
CA PRO A 50 1.47 5.91 -9.49
C PRO A 50 1.33 6.48 -8.07
N ASN A 51 2.44 6.74 -7.40
CA ASN A 51 2.45 7.30 -6.04
C ASN A 51 1.54 6.54 -5.05
N TYR A 52 1.79 5.25 -4.86
CA TYR A 52 0.96 4.36 -4.03
C TYR A 52 0.72 4.85 -2.58
N ASN A 53 1.53 5.76 -2.07
CA ASN A 53 1.39 6.36 -0.74
C ASN A 53 0.40 7.54 -0.68
N ARG A 54 -0.01 8.09 -1.84
CA ARG A 54 -1.01 9.16 -1.98
C ARG A 54 -1.80 8.95 -3.27
N ILE A 55 -2.59 7.90 -3.30
CA ILE A 55 -3.32 7.46 -4.49
C ILE A 55 -4.44 8.44 -4.79
N ILE A 56 -4.35 9.14 -5.92
CA ILE A 56 -5.41 9.99 -6.47
C ILE A 56 -5.93 9.47 -7.81
N ASP A 57 -5.15 8.64 -8.49
CA ASP A 57 -5.52 8.01 -9.74
C ASP A 57 -4.91 6.60 -9.86
N TYR A 58 -5.48 5.80 -10.74
CA TYR A 58 -4.90 4.56 -11.21
C TYR A 58 -5.36 4.27 -12.63
N THR A 59 -4.56 3.51 -13.34
CA THR A 59 -4.84 3.12 -14.73
C THR A 59 -4.96 1.61 -14.84
N ILE A 60 -6.03 1.15 -15.49
CA ILE A 60 -6.26 -0.25 -15.80
C ILE A 60 -5.87 -0.47 -17.27
N HIS A 61 -4.98 -1.41 -17.51
CA HIS A 61 -4.62 -1.89 -18.83
C HIS A 61 -5.23 -3.29 -19.01
N TRP A 62 -6.24 -3.41 -19.86
CA TRP A 62 -6.89 -4.68 -20.13
C TRP A 62 -6.12 -5.51 -21.15
N ASN A 63 -6.25 -6.84 -21.12
CA ASN A 63 -5.57 -7.74 -22.07
C ASN A 63 -6.05 -7.57 -23.52
N ASP A 64 -7.21 -6.95 -23.74
CA ASP A 64 -7.72 -6.60 -25.08
C ASP A 64 -7.08 -5.34 -25.68
N GLY A 65 -6.13 -4.72 -24.96
CA GLY A 65 -5.45 -3.50 -25.36
C GLY A 65 -6.16 -2.20 -24.97
N THR A 66 -7.33 -2.28 -24.37
CA THR A 66 -8.04 -1.09 -23.88
C THR A 66 -7.43 -0.58 -22.57
N THR A 67 -7.61 0.71 -22.31
CA THR A 67 -7.07 1.38 -21.12
C THR A 67 -8.14 2.25 -20.51
N GLU A 68 -8.25 2.22 -19.18
CA GLU A 68 -9.19 3.02 -18.41
C GLU A 68 -8.45 3.69 -17.24
N THR A 69 -8.58 5.02 -17.10
CA THR A 69 -8.04 5.75 -15.95
C THR A 69 -9.17 6.21 -15.04
N LYS A 70 -9.03 5.94 -13.76
CA LYS A 70 -9.92 6.41 -12.68
C LYS A 70 -9.19 7.44 -11.84
N SER A 71 -9.89 8.52 -11.49
CA SER A 71 -9.34 9.60 -10.66
C SER A 71 -10.27 9.91 -9.49
N TYR A 72 -9.69 10.01 -8.30
CA TYR A 72 -10.38 10.25 -7.03
C TYR A 72 -9.59 11.29 -6.22
N PRO A 73 -9.58 12.57 -6.63
CA PRO A 73 -8.83 13.60 -5.94
C PRO A 73 -9.33 13.78 -4.50
N PHE A 74 -8.42 14.03 -3.58
CA PHE A 74 -8.77 14.32 -2.19
C PHE A 74 -9.58 15.61 -2.08
N LYS A 75 -10.56 15.62 -1.18
CA LYS A 75 -11.21 16.85 -0.73
C LYS A 75 -10.32 17.51 0.33
N GLY A 76 -9.56 18.53 -0.07
CA GLY A 76 -8.54 19.13 0.78
C GLY A 76 -7.21 18.39 0.63
N ASN A 77 -6.72 17.79 1.72
CA ASN A 77 -5.55 16.92 1.71
C ASN A 77 -5.85 15.57 2.39
N ASP A 78 -4.94 14.62 2.25
CA ASP A 78 -5.06 13.27 2.82
C ASP A 78 -5.23 13.28 4.35
N MET A 79 -4.53 14.18 5.06
CA MET A 79 -4.64 14.32 6.51
C MET A 79 -6.03 14.81 6.96
N THR A 80 -6.65 15.71 6.18
CA THR A 80 -8.00 16.20 6.46
C THR A 80 -9.01 15.06 6.52
N MET A 81 -8.93 14.12 5.58
CA MET A 81 -9.84 12.97 5.55
C MET A 81 -9.61 12.03 6.73
N GLN A 82 -8.36 11.76 7.12
CA GLN A 82 -8.03 10.93 8.27
C GLN A 82 -8.54 11.54 9.59
N ILE A 83 -8.35 12.84 9.77
CA ILE A 83 -8.83 13.56 10.95
C ILE A 83 -10.36 13.56 11.00
N GLN A 84 -11.04 13.78 9.88
CA GLN A 84 -12.49 13.74 9.81
C GLN A 84 -13.05 12.36 10.17
N ASP A 85 -12.49 11.30 9.60
CA ASP A 85 -12.88 9.91 9.92
C ASP A 85 -12.70 9.62 11.42
N PHE A 86 -11.59 10.05 12.02
CA PHE A 86 -11.36 9.88 13.46
C PHE A 86 -12.41 10.63 14.29
N ILE A 87 -12.72 11.89 13.94
CA ILE A 87 -13.73 12.68 14.63
C ILE A 87 -15.11 11.99 14.54
N ASP A 88 -15.46 11.47 13.38
CA ASP A 88 -16.75 10.81 13.16
C ASP A 88 -16.83 9.49 13.93
N ASP A 89 -15.76 8.69 13.96
CA ASP A 89 -15.68 7.47 14.77
C ASP A 89 -15.86 7.76 16.28
N VAL A 90 -15.17 8.79 16.79
CA VAL A 90 -15.32 9.22 18.20
C VAL A 90 -16.74 9.69 18.52
N LYS A 91 -17.35 10.52 17.66
CA LYS A 91 -18.73 11.00 17.83
C LYS A 91 -19.75 9.87 17.81
N ASN A 92 -19.49 8.79 17.07
CA ASN A 92 -20.34 7.62 16.98
C ASN A 92 -20.01 6.55 18.05
N GLY A 93 -19.13 6.85 19.01
CA GLY A 93 -18.76 5.96 20.10
C GLY A 93 -18.00 4.70 19.68
N LYS A 94 -17.35 4.73 18.51
CA LYS A 94 -16.56 3.59 18.03
C LYS A 94 -15.24 3.52 18.78
N VAL A 95 -14.82 2.31 19.12
CA VAL A 95 -13.53 2.04 19.80
C VAL A 95 -12.38 1.80 18.81
N GLN A 96 -12.69 1.60 17.53
CA GLN A 96 -11.74 1.47 16.44
C GLN A 96 -12.40 1.86 15.11
N SER A 97 -11.58 2.22 14.13
CA SER A 97 -12.05 2.47 12.77
C SER A 97 -12.49 1.17 12.08
N GLU A 98 -13.60 1.19 11.36
CA GLU A 98 -14.02 0.11 10.48
C GLU A 98 -13.24 0.10 9.15
N LYS A 99 -12.70 1.26 8.74
CA LYS A 99 -11.93 1.40 7.52
C LYS A 99 -10.50 0.87 7.66
N HIS A 100 -9.98 0.89 8.89
CA HIS A 100 -8.65 0.37 9.22
C HIS A 100 -8.66 -0.17 10.64
N CYS A 101 -8.99 -1.44 10.79
CA CYS A 101 -9.15 -2.07 12.09
C CYS A 101 -7.82 -2.54 12.69
N LEU A 102 -7.79 -2.74 14.01
CA LEU A 102 -6.61 -3.19 14.74
C LEU A 102 -6.09 -4.56 14.26
N VAL A 103 -6.99 -5.43 13.77
CA VAL A 103 -6.60 -6.74 13.21
C VAL A 103 -5.75 -6.57 11.95
N ASP A 104 -6.09 -5.61 11.09
CA ASP A 104 -5.32 -5.35 9.88
C ASP A 104 -3.98 -4.69 10.21
N THR A 105 -3.95 -3.77 11.17
CA THR A 105 -2.71 -3.21 11.71
C THR A 105 -1.77 -4.30 12.23
N LYS A 106 -2.29 -5.25 13.01
CA LYS A 106 -1.51 -6.37 13.53
C LYS A 106 -0.91 -7.22 12.40
N LYS A 107 -1.69 -7.57 11.38
CA LYS A 107 -1.19 -8.32 10.21
C LYS A 107 -0.08 -7.60 9.46
N ILE A 108 -0.23 -6.28 9.27
CA ILE A 108 0.79 -5.45 8.62
C ILE A 108 2.09 -5.47 9.42
N LEU A 109 2.01 -5.35 10.76
CA LEU A 109 3.19 -5.41 11.63
C LEU A 109 3.86 -6.80 11.59
N GLU A 110 3.10 -7.89 11.64
CA GLU A 110 3.62 -9.25 11.51
C GLU A 110 4.37 -9.45 10.19
N ILE A 111 3.84 -8.96 9.07
CA ILE A 111 4.52 -9.00 7.76
C ILE A 111 5.79 -8.15 7.79
N SER A 112 5.73 -6.96 8.39
CA SER A 112 6.88 -6.06 8.51
C SER A 112 8.01 -6.67 9.33
N GLU A 113 7.69 -7.36 10.42
CA GLU A 113 8.68 -8.10 11.23
C GLU A 113 9.33 -9.23 10.44
N MET A 114 8.55 -10.02 9.69
CA MET A 114 9.09 -11.07 8.83
C MET A 114 10.03 -10.54 7.73
N ILE A 115 9.77 -9.34 7.21
CA ILE A 115 10.65 -8.69 6.23
C ILE A 115 11.94 -8.20 6.89
N SER A 116 11.85 -7.78 8.16
CA SER A 116 12.96 -7.22 8.92
C SER A 116 13.85 -8.28 9.60
N ALA A 117 13.38 -9.51 9.71
CA ALA A 117 14.14 -10.64 10.24
C ALA A 117 15.11 -11.18 9.18
#